data_4993062ae2f114bf0d62f0f33dc615a3
#
_entry.id   4993062ae2f114bf0d62f0f33dc615a3
#
_cell.length_a   1.000
_cell.length_b   1.000
_cell.length_c   1.000
_cell.angle_alpha   90.00
_cell.angle_beta   90.00
_cell.angle_gamma   90.00
#
_symmetry.space_group_name_H-M   'P 1'
#
loop_
_entity.id
_entity.type
_entity.pdbx_description
1 polymer ?
#
loop_
_entity_poly.entity_id
_entity_poly.type
_entity_poly.pdbx_seq_one_letter_code
_entity_poly.pdbx_strand_id
1 'polypeptide(L)'
;MDTLQTMDAPRRVVVTGYGAVTPLGMNAAESWAAIMDYKLGYRYCDKSAAGIKSRFYGLIDEEPSLKGVPAAIRRRLPRYARLTLAAAREAMQMSFGDEKPEHYYDLRDCGAIMGTGWAGQDETQVYYEDYMRTGVGSPFGCFFSMPSSATAAVSLLWGLRGYQNTPIAACATGTIAIGDAFELIRHGRANMMLAGAGESLRSDSAVWNIDVLGALASEQEEITRACCPFSLHRNGFVLSEGAAVLCLEERESAIARGATILGEILGYG
;
A
#
# COMPACT_ATOMS: atom_id res chain seq x y z
N MET A 1 7.74 9.64 46.90
CA MET A 1 6.95 10.75 46.33
C MET A 1 6.88 10.51 44.81
N ASP A 2 5.83 9.88 44.39
CA ASP A 2 5.64 9.54 42.97
C ASP A 2 5.37 10.79 42.17
N THR A 3 6.34 11.15 41.33
CA THR A 3 6.08 12.07 40.22
C THR A 3 5.23 11.29 39.19
N LEU A 4 3.92 11.33 39.35
CA LEU A 4 3.00 11.07 38.25
C LEU A 4 3.41 12.08 37.15
N GLN A 5 4.14 11.57 36.14
CA GLN A 5 4.32 12.32 34.91
C GLN A 5 2.92 12.64 34.38
N THR A 6 2.60 13.92 34.39
CA THR A 6 1.42 14.42 33.69
C THR A 6 1.52 13.94 32.25
N MET A 7 0.68 12.97 31.89
CA MET A 7 0.58 12.56 30.49
C MET A 7 0.14 13.80 29.71
N ASP A 8 0.99 14.30 28.83
CA ASP A 8 0.63 15.37 27.92
C ASP A 8 -0.64 14.97 27.18
N ALA A 9 -1.51 15.96 26.93
CA ALA A 9 -2.74 15.70 26.19
C ALA A 9 -2.42 15.03 24.85
N PRO A 10 -3.21 14.04 24.42
CA PRO A 10 -2.98 13.35 23.15
C PRO A 10 -2.89 14.36 22.00
N ARG A 11 -1.86 14.22 21.16
CA ARG A 11 -1.67 15.09 19.99
C ARG A 11 -2.74 14.83 18.92
N ARG A 12 -3.09 15.85 18.19
CA ARG A 12 -3.99 15.72 17.03
C ARG A 12 -3.20 15.30 15.80
N VAL A 13 -3.80 14.44 15.00
CA VAL A 13 -3.17 13.84 13.81
C VAL A 13 -3.92 14.23 12.56
N VAL A 14 -3.23 14.83 11.62
CA VAL A 14 -3.81 15.32 10.38
C VAL A 14 -3.23 14.62 9.15
N VAL A 15 -4.02 14.57 8.08
CA VAL A 15 -3.61 14.12 6.75
C VAL A 15 -3.19 15.34 5.96
N THR A 16 -1.97 15.34 5.44
CA THR A 16 -1.44 16.43 4.62
C THR A 16 -1.15 16.02 3.18
N GLY A 17 -1.15 14.72 2.92
CA GLY A 17 -1.00 14.18 1.58
C GLY A 17 -1.56 12.76 1.47
N TYR A 18 -1.96 12.40 0.28
CA TYR A 18 -2.36 11.05 -0.06
C TYR A 18 -1.93 10.70 -1.48
N GLY A 19 -1.84 9.41 -1.75
CA GLY A 19 -1.58 8.91 -3.09
C GLY A 19 -2.14 7.51 -3.25
N ALA A 20 -2.50 7.17 -4.48
CA ALA A 20 -3.06 5.88 -4.82
C ALA A 20 -2.65 5.43 -6.22
N VAL A 21 -2.46 4.13 -6.39
CA VAL A 21 -2.31 3.47 -7.68
C VAL A 21 -3.31 2.32 -7.72
N THR A 22 -4.23 2.36 -8.67
CA THR A 22 -5.34 1.41 -8.76
C THR A 22 -5.55 0.95 -10.21
N PRO A 23 -6.37 -0.09 -10.48
CA PRO A 23 -6.76 -0.43 -11.85
C PRO A 23 -7.57 0.66 -12.56
N LEU A 24 -8.01 1.69 -11.84
CA LEU A 24 -8.75 2.83 -12.39
C LEU A 24 -7.87 4.04 -12.72
N GLY A 25 -6.63 4.09 -12.22
CA GLY A 25 -5.70 5.19 -12.48
C GLY A 25 -4.37 5.02 -11.79
N MET A 26 -3.35 5.64 -12.36
CA MET A 26 -1.97 5.58 -11.86
C MET A 26 -1.68 6.61 -10.76
N ASN A 27 -2.68 7.39 -10.37
CA ASN A 27 -2.67 8.33 -9.26
C ASN A 27 -4.09 8.46 -8.67
N ALA A 28 -4.20 9.11 -7.52
CA ALA A 28 -5.46 9.27 -6.80
C ALA A 28 -6.49 10.09 -7.60
N ALA A 29 -6.05 11.12 -8.33
CA ALA A 29 -6.94 11.99 -9.12
C ALA A 29 -7.57 11.22 -10.30
N GLU A 30 -6.78 10.45 -11.05
CA GLU A 30 -7.27 9.58 -12.12
C GLU A 30 -8.23 8.52 -11.59
N SER A 31 -7.86 7.86 -10.49
CA SER A 31 -8.71 6.86 -9.83
C SER A 31 -10.05 7.45 -9.40
N TRP A 32 -10.03 8.65 -8.82
CA TRP A 32 -11.25 9.36 -8.41
C TRP A 32 -12.11 9.76 -9.60
N ALA A 33 -11.53 10.31 -10.66
CA ALA A 33 -12.26 10.67 -11.87
C ALA A 33 -12.93 9.44 -12.50
N ALA A 34 -12.24 8.30 -12.56
CA ALA A 34 -12.79 7.06 -13.07
C ALA A 34 -13.95 6.53 -12.20
N ILE A 35 -13.86 6.65 -10.87
CA ILE A 35 -14.96 6.31 -9.94
C ILE A 35 -16.18 7.20 -10.21
N MET A 36 -15.99 8.51 -10.38
CA MET A 36 -17.07 9.44 -10.67
C MET A 36 -17.74 9.18 -12.03
N ASP A 37 -16.99 8.61 -12.98
CA ASP A 37 -17.47 8.15 -14.28
C ASP A 37 -18.08 6.73 -14.25
N TYR A 38 -18.20 6.12 -13.06
CA TYR A 38 -18.70 4.75 -12.87
C TYR A 38 -17.92 3.67 -13.67
N LYS A 39 -16.62 3.88 -13.91
CA LYS A 39 -15.77 2.90 -14.57
C LYS A 39 -15.51 1.70 -13.66
N LEU A 40 -15.46 0.52 -14.26
CA LEU A 40 -15.11 -0.70 -13.54
C LEU A 40 -13.60 -0.84 -13.43
N GLY A 41 -13.09 -1.07 -12.21
CA GLY A 41 -11.68 -1.34 -11.94
C GLY A 41 -11.28 -2.81 -12.14
N TYR A 42 -12.09 -3.62 -12.79
CA TYR A 42 -11.80 -5.03 -13.04
C TYR A 42 -12.31 -5.46 -14.42
N ARG A 43 -11.76 -6.56 -14.90
CA ARG A 43 -12.09 -7.12 -16.21
C ARG A 43 -12.11 -8.64 -16.17
N TYR A 44 -12.68 -9.24 -17.21
CA TYR A 44 -12.61 -10.67 -17.44
C TYR A 44 -11.16 -11.09 -17.78
N CYS A 45 -10.70 -12.15 -17.13
CA CYS A 45 -9.42 -12.76 -17.39
C CYS A 45 -9.53 -14.27 -17.13
N ASP A 46 -9.43 -15.07 -18.18
CA ASP A 46 -9.55 -16.52 -18.08
C ASP A 46 -8.24 -17.14 -17.58
N LYS A 47 -8.33 -17.80 -16.43
CA LYS A 47 -7.25 -18.59 -15.82
C LYS A 47 -7.63 -20.07 -15.67
N SER A 48 -8.63 -20.56 -16.45
CA SER A 48 -9.13 -21.93 -16.37
C SER A 48 -8.06 -22.99 -16.68
N ALA A 49 -7.10 -22.66 -17.55
CA ALA A 49 -5.97 -23.55 -17.85
C ALA A 49 -5.11 -23.88 -16.62
N ALA A 50 -5.10 -23.00 -15.61
CA ALA A 50 -4.46 -23.22 -14.31
C ALA A 50 -5.40 -23.84 -13.27
N GLY A 51 -6.61 -24.26 -13.65
CA GLY A 51 -7.61 -24.84 -12.75
C GLY A 51 -8.30 -23.81 -11.84
N ILE A 52 -8.16 -22.52 -12.13
CA ILE A 52 -8.74 -21.42 -11.36
C ILE A 52 -10.16 -21.16 -11.84
N LYS A 53 -11.10 -21.03 -10.90
CA LYS A 53 -12.53 -20.82 -11.19
C LYS A 53 -12.92 -19.36 -11.33
N SER A 54 -12.24 -18.47 -10.60
CA SER A 54 -12.48 -17.02 -10.70
C SER A 54 -12.13 -16.49 -12.08
N ARG A 55 -12.88 -15.46 -12.52
CA ARG A 55 -12.82 -14.94 -13.90
C ARG A 55 -12.61 -13.43 -13.95
N PHE A 56 -12.67 -12.74 -12.83
CA PHE A 56 -12.64 -11.29 -12.79
C PHE A 56 -11.48 -10.81 -11.91
N TYR A 57 -10.68 -9.87 -12.45
CA TYR A 57 -9.52 -9.36 -11.76
C TYR A 57 -9.32 -7.87 -12.02
N GLY A 58 -8.99 -7.12 -10.99
CA GLY A 58 -8.54 -5.73 -11.08
C GLY A 58 -7.03 -5.68 -11.31
N LEU A 59 -6.60 -5.58 -12.55
CA LEU A 59 -5.19 -5.60 -12.94
C LEU A 59 -4.76 -4.21 -13.44
N ILE A 60 -3.57 -3.79 -13.03
CA ILE A 60 -2.91 -2.57 -13.48
C ILE A 60 -1.96 -2.95 -14.61
N ASP A 61 -2.24 -2.54 -15.83
CA ASP A 61 -1.41 -2.91 -17.00
C ASP A 61 -0.10 -2.11 -17.07
N GLU A 62 -0.14 -0.88 -16.60
CA GLU A 62 1.01 0.01 -16.63
C GLU A 62 1.96 -0.26 -15.44
N GLU A 63 3.25 -0.09 -15.68
CA GLU A 63 4.22 -0.05 -14.58
C GLU A 63 4.26 1.34 -13.96
N PRO A 64 4.21 1.44 -12.62
CA PRO A 64 4.28 2.74 -11.97
C PRO A 64 5.61 3.44 -12.24
N SER A 65 5.54 4.73 -12.51
CA SER A 65 6.75 5.52 -12.77
C SER A 65 7.59 5.66 -11.50
N LEU A 66 8.76 5.04 -11.52
CA LEU A 66 9.78 5.19 -10.48
C LEU A 66 10.97 6.07 -10.98
N LYS A 67 10.68 7.04 -11.85
CA LYS A 67 11.69 8.00 -12.32
C LYS A 67 12.28 8.76 -11.12
N GLY A 68 13.61 8.84 -11.06
CA GLY A 68 14.31 9.49 -9.93
C GLY A 68 14.56 8.58 -8.71
N VAL A 69 13.93 7.40 -8.63
CA VAL A 69 14.27 6.42 -7.58
C VAL A 69 15.62 5.77 -7.90
N PRO A 70 16.58 5.75 -6.95
CA PRO A 70 17.88 5.12 -7.15
C PRO A 70 17.77 3.67 -7.62
N ALA A 71 18.60 3.27 -8.59
CA ALA A 71 18.57 1.92 -9.15
C ALA A 71 18.80 0.83 -8.08
N ALA A 72 19.61 1.14 -7.06
CA ALA A 72 19.84 0.25 -5.93
C ALA A 72 18.57 -0.08 -5.14
N ILE A 73 17.64 0.84 -5.02
CA ILE A 73 16.31 0.61 -4.42
C ILE A 73 15.42 -0.12 -5.44
N ARG A 74 15.24 0.49 -6.61
CA ARG A 74 14.27 0.04 -7.63
C ARG A 74 14.40 -1.44 -8.03
N ARG A 75 15.65 -1.94 -8.17
CA ARG A 75 15.92 -3.33 -8.59
C ARG A 75 15.55 -4.38 -7.56
N ARG A 76 15.29 -3.99 -6.32
CA ARG A 76 14.96 -4.90 -5.19
C ARG A 76 13.47 -4.92 -4.87
N LEU A 77 12.65 -4.17 -5.62
CA LEU A 77 11.24 -4.02 -5.31
C LEU A 77 10.38 -5.03 -6.08
N PRO A 78 9.64 -5.91 -5.38
CA PRO A 78 8.54 -6.64 -5.98
C PRO A 78 7.43 -5.66 -6.41
N ARG A 79 6.51 -6.13 -7.22
CA ARG A 79 5.48 -5.28 -7.83
C ARG A 79 4.64 -4.52 -6.79
N TYR A 80 4.13 -5.20 -5.76
CA TYR A 80 3.36 -4.52 -4.72
C TYR A 80 4.14 -3.34 -4.09
N ALA A 81 5.44 -3.52 -3.87
CA ALA A 81 6.29 -2.47 -3.29
C ALA A 81 6.55 -1.31 -4.27
N ARG A 82 6.58 -1.58 -5.59
CA ARG A 82 6.64 -0.53 -6.62
C ARG A 82 5.35 0.30 -6.64
N LEU A 83 4.18 -0.35 -6.58
CA LEU A 83 2.88 0.33 -6.47
C LEU A 83 2.82 1.18 -5.20
N THR A 84 3.20 0.60 -4.05
CA THR A 84 3.22 1.31 -2.76
C THR A 84 4.17 2.51 -2.78
N LEU A 85 5.37 2.36 -3.36
CA LEU A 85 6.32 3.47 -3.44
C LEU A 85 5.81 4.58 -4.37
N ALA A 86 5.12 4.24 -5.45
CA ALA A 86 4.50 5.24 -6.33
C ALA A 86 3.39 6.02 -5.61
N ALA A 87 2.51 5.35 -4.89
CA ALA A 87 1.49 6.00 -4.05
C ALA A 87 2.14 6.87 -2.94
N ALA A 88 3.20 6.38 -2.29
CA ALA A 88 3.93 7.16 -1.29
C ALA A 88 4.57 8.43 -1.88
N ARG A 89 5.07 8.36 -3.12
CA ARG A 89 5.62 9.53 -3.81
C ARG A 89 4.56 10.58 -4.11
N GLU A 90 3.37 10.17 -4.52
CA GLU A 90 2.23 11.08 -4.72
C GLU A 90 1.85 11.75 -3.40
N ALA A 91 1.72 10.98 -2.30
CA ALA A 91 1.42 11.52 -0.97
C ALA A 91 2.46 12.53 -0.51
N MET A 92 3.75 12.24 -0.71
CA MET A 92 4.84 13.15 -0.37
C MET A 92 4.87 14.40 -1.24
N GLN A 93 4.64 14.26 -2.55
CA GLN A 93 4.56 15.39 -3.47
C GLN A 93 3.41 16.33 -3.11
N MET A 94 2.25 15.77 -2.71
CA MET A 94 1.10 16.55 -2.26
C MET A 94 1.41 17.29 -0.96
N SER A 95 2.08 16.63 0.00
CA SER A 95 2.36 17.18 1.33
C SER A 95 3.50 18.18 1.36
N PHE A 96 4.58 17.94 0.61
CA PHE A 96 5.81 18.72 0.69
C PHE A 96 6.20 19.43 -0.62
N GLY A 97 5.53 19.12 -1.75
CA GLY A 97 5.94 19.64 -3.05
C GLY A 97 7.36 19.20 -3.41
N ASP A 98 8.18 20.16 -3.77
CA ASP A 98 9.61 19.93 -4.08
C ASP A 98 10.51 19.98 -2.82
N GLU A 99 9.95 20.31 -1.66
CA GLU A 99 10.66 20.35 -0.40
C GLU A 99 10.84 18.94 0.19
N LYS A 100 11.74 18.82 1.14
CA LYS A 100 12.01 17.54 1.80
C LYS A 100 11.61 17.59 3.27
N PRO A 101 11.19 16.46 3.87
CA PRO A 101 10.83 16.38 5.28
C PRO A 101 11.94 16.90 6.20
N GLU A 102 13.21 16.70 5.83
CA GLU A 102 14.38 17.13 6.61
C GLU A 102 14.50 18.64 6.82
N HIS A 103 13.78 19.44 6.01
CA HIS A 103 13.74 20.90 6.18
C HIS A 103 12.82 21.32 7.34
N TYR A 104 11.92 20.43 7.78
CA TYR A 104 10.88 20.72 8.77
C TYR A 104 10.96 19.84 10.01
N TYR A 105 11.52 18.62 9.88
CA TYR A 105 11.51 17.61 10.92
C TYR A 105 12.90 17.00 11.12
N ASP A 106 13.18 16.59 12.36
CA ASP A 106 14.22 15.59 12.57
C ASP A 106 13.74 14.24 11.98
N LEU A 107 14.52 13.69 11.08
CA LEU A 107 14.15 12.43 10.42
C LEU A 107 14.09 11.24 11.39
N ARG A 108 14.60 11.38 12.63
CA ARG A 108 14.42 10.39 13.71
C ARG A 108 13.01 10.36 14.26
N ASP A 109 12.22 11.44 14.05
CA ASP A 109 10.82 11.54 14.43
C ASP A 109 9.89 11.29 13.23
N CYS A 110 10.44 10.87 12.09
CA CYS A 110 9.72 10.58 10.86
C CYS A 110 9.84 9.10 10.52
N GLY A 111 8.73 8.43 10.33
CA GLY A 111 8.70 6.99 10.10
C GLY A 111 7.84 6.53 8.94
N ALA A 112 7.76 5.22 8.75
CA ALA A 112 6.95 4.60 7.71
C ALA A 112 6.35 3.26 8.16
N ILE A 113 5.06 3.06 7.85
CA ILE A 113 4.36 1.79 8.06
C ILE A 113 3.66 1.43 6.75
N MET A 114 4.24 0.46 6.01
CA MET A 114 3.69 -0.01 4.74
C MET A 114 3.32 -1.49 4.87
N GLY A 115 2.03 -1.77 4.86
CA GLY A 115 1.53 -3.12 4.99
C GLY A 115 1.37 -3.85 3.66
N THR A 116 1.31 -5.18 3.73
CA THR A 116 0.99 -6.07 2.62
C THR A 116 0.43 -7.37 3.17
N GLY A 117 -0.44 -8.05 2.45
CA GLY A 117 -0.96 -9.36 2.86
C GLY A 117 -0.08 -10.52 2.39
N TRP A 118 0.53 -10.40 1.21
CA TRP A 118 1.22 -11.50 0.52
C TRP A 118 2.66 -11.18 0.11
N ALA A 119 3.12 -9.96 0.34
CA ALA A 119 4.46 -9.53 -0.09
C ALA A 119 4.69 -9.72 -1.60
N GLY A 120 5.90 -10.09 -2.00
CA GLY A 120 6.25 -10.40 -3.39
C GLY A 120 6.07 -11.88 -3.74
N GLN A 121 4.89 -12.43 -3.45
CA GLN A 121 4.57 -13.85 -3.74
C GLN A 121 4.76 -14.18 -5.22
N ASP A 122 4.33 -13.30 -6.11
CA ASP A 122 4.44 -13.50 -7.56
C ASP A 122 5.90 -13.65 -8.01
N GLU A 123 6.75 -12.72 -7.60
CA GLU A 123 8.17 -12.74 -7.95
C GLU A 123 8.90 -13.89 -7.28
N THR A 124 8.56 -14.19 -6.03
CA THR A 124 9.16 -15.32 -5.31
C THR A 124 8.88 -16.63 -6.01
N GLN A 125 7.65 -16.83 -6.50
CA GLN A 125 7.27 -18.01 -7.24
C GLN A 125 8.06 -18.13 -8.56
N VAL A 126 8.12 -17.06 -9.34
CA VAL A 126 8.86 -17.03 -10.62
C VAL A 126 10.34 -17.36 -10.42
N TYR A 127 10.97 -16.79 -9.39
CA TYR A 127 12.38 -17.07 -9.10
C TYR A 127 12.61 -18.49 -8.57
N TYR A 128 11.68 -19.04 -7.85
CA TYR A 128 11.74 -20.45 -7.41
C TYR A 128 11.63 -21.41 -8.59
N GLU A 129 10.69 -21.18 -9.50
CA GLU A 129 10.53 -22.00 -10.72
C GLU A 129 11.77 -21.92 -11.61
N ASP A 130 12.33 -20.72 -11.77
CA ASP A 130 13.58 -20.54 -12.54
C ASP A 130 14.76 -21.26 -11.91
N TYR A 131 14.89 -21.18 -10.58
CA TYR A 131 15.89 -21.95 -9.84
C TYR A 131 15.73 -23.47 -10.04
N MET A 132 14.50 -23.99 -9.93
CA MET A 132 14.24 -25.42 -10.13
C MET A 132 14.57 -25.89 -11.55
N ARG A 133 14.40 -25.01 -12.54
CA ARG A 133 14.69 -25.29 -13.96
C ARG A 133 16.17 -25.18 -14.29
N THR A 134 16.88 -24.21 -13.72
CA THR A 134 18.25 -23.84 -14.15
C THR A 134 19.34 -24.19 -13.15
N GLY A 135 18.98 -24.41 -11.88
CA GLY A 135 19.92 -24.57 -10.76
C GLY A 135 20.58 -23.24 -10.32
N VAL A 136 20.16 -22.10 -10.90
CA VAL A 136 20.77 -20.78 -10.63
C VAL A 136 19.76 -19.90 -9.89
N GLY A 137 20.09 -19.51 -8.66
CA GLY A 137 19.27 -18.61 -7.85
C GLY A 137 19.49 -17.13 -8.21
N SER A 138 18.43 -16.32 -8.10
CA SER A 138 18.53 -14.86 -8.24
C SER A 138 19.10 -14.23 -6.97
N PRO A 139 20.07 -13.28 -7.07
CA PRO A 139 20.56 -12.53 -5.92
C PRO A 139 19.51 -11.60 -5.33
N PHE A 140 18.40 -11.38 -6.01
CA PHE A 140 17.29 -10.52 -5.56
C PHE A 140 16.15 -11.30 -4.92
N GLY A 141 16.14 -12.63 -5.00
CA GLY A 141 15.05 -13.47 -4.51
C GLY A 141 14.66 -13.20 -3.06
N CYS A 142 15.65 -13.03 -2.16
CA CYS A 142 15.37 -12.74 -0.76
C CYS A 142 14.68 -11.39 -0.53
N PHE A 143 14.93 -10.38 -1.36
CA PHE A 143 14.28 -9.07 -1.22
C PHE A 143 12.82 -9.12 -1.65
N PHE A 144 12.47 -9.96 -2.62
CA PHE A 144 11.11 -10.08 -3.09
C PHE A 144 10.22 -10.83 -2.10
N SER A 145 10.76 -11.80 -1.38
CA SER A 145 10.03 -12.53 -0.34
C SER A 145 9.87 -11.77 0.98
N MET A 146 10.62 -10.64 1.16
CA MET A 146 10.53 -9.85 2.38
C MET A 146 9.31 -8.90 2.37
N PRO A 147 8.35 -9.05 3.30
CA PRO A 147 7.20 -8.14 3.39
C PRO A 147 7.59 -6.68 3.66
N SER A 148 8.75 -6.45 4.26
CA SER A 148 9.27 -5.11 4.57
C SER A 148 9.85 -4.33 3.39
N SER A 149 9.86 -4.89 2.19
CA SER A 149 10.48 -4.26 1.01
C SER A 149 9.90 -2.88 0.69
N ALA A 150 8.58 -2.68 0.84
CA ALA A 150 7.94 -1.39 0.61
C ALA A 150 8.33 -0.37 1.70
N THR A 151 8.26 -0.76 2.99
CA THR A 151 8.66 0.09 4.12
C THR A 151 10.12 0.51 4.00
N ALA A 152 11.00 -0.43 3.70
CA ALA A 152 12.42 -0.15 3.52
C ALA A 152 12.69 0.81 2.34
N ALA A 153 12.00 0.63 1.22
CA ALA A 153 12.14 1.51 0.06
C ALA A 153 11.70 2.95 0.37
N VAL A 154 10.56 3.10 1.02
CA VAL A 154 10.01 4.39 1.46
C VAL A 154 10.99 5.08 2.43
N SER A 155 11.42 4.36 3.44
CA SER A 155 12.38 4.87 4.43
C SER A 155 13.70 5.30 3.80
N LEU A 156 14.29 4.47 2.93
CA LEU A 156 15.55 4.77 2.26
C LEU A 156 15.43 5.96 1.30
N LEU A 157 14.29 6.11 0.61
CA LEU A 157 14.12 7.18 -0.39
C LEU A 157 14.10 8.56 0.27
N TRP A 158 13.49 8.70 1.43
CA TRP A 158 13.37 9.98 2.16
C TRP A 158 14.25 10.06 3.41
N GLY A 159 15.08 9.05 3.67
CA GLY A 159 15.99 9.04 4.81
C GLY A 159 15.28 8.99 6.16
N LEU A 160 14.05 8.45 6.23
CA LEU A 160 13.28 8.36 7.46
C LEU A 160 13.98 7.41 8.45
N ARG A 161 14.15 7.85 9.70
CA ARG A 161 14.93 7.12 10.73
C ARG A 161 14.12 6.83 11.99
N GLY A 162 12.85 7.25 12.02
CA GLY A 162 11.90 6.96 13.07
C GLY A 162 11.35 5.55 13.00
N TYR A 163 10.18 5.35 13.57
CA TYR A 163 9.54 4.04 13.66
C TYR A 163 9.20 3.48 12.27
N GLN A 164 9.50 2.20 12.09
CA GLN A 164 9.21 1.47 10.85
C GLN A 164 8.61 0.11 11.18
N ASN A 165 7.55 -0.25 10.47
CA ASN A 165 6.88 -1.54 10.61
C ASN A 165 6.19 -1.95 9.31
N THR A 166 5.92 -3.24 9.19
CA THR A 166 5.15 -3.82 8.08
C THR A 166 4.11 -4.77 8.67
N PRO A 167 2.90 -4.29 8.98
CA PRO A 167 1.82 -5.16 9.43
C PRO A 167 1.38 -6.11 8.31
N ILE A 168 0.98 -7.33 8.72
CA ILE A 168 0.40 -8.35 7.85
C ILE A 168 -0.84 -8.86 8.55
N ALA A 169 -2.01 -8.46 8.07
CA ALA A 169 -3.30 -8.78 8.65
C ALA A 169 -4.38 -8.93 7.56
N ALA A 170 -4.02 -9.51 6.43
CA ALA A 170 -4.89 -9.68 5.28
C ALA A 170 -5.65 -8.38 4.92
N CYS A 171 -6.98 -8.42 4.84
CA CYS A 171 -7.81 -7.26 4.45
C CYS A 171 -7.73 -6.07 5.43
N ALA A 172 -7.36 -6.30 6.69
CA ALA A 172 -7.23 -5.25 7.71
C ALA A 172 -5.88 -4.51 7.68
N THR A 173 -4.92 -5.00 6.90
CA THR A 173 -3.52 -4.52 6.89
C THR A 173 -3.41 -3.01 6.71
N GLY A 174 -4.13 -2.45 5.73
CA GLY A 174 -4.08 -1.01 5.45
C GLY A 174 -4.61 -0.16 6.59
N THR A 175 -5.73 -0.58 7.20
CA THR A 175 -6.31 0.09 8.36
C THR A 175 -5.38 0.04 9.56
N ILE A 176 -4.76 -1.12 9.82
CA ILE A 176 -3.77 -1.27 10.90
C ILE A 176 -2.55 -0.37 10.67
N ALA A 177 -2.03 -0.31 9.45
CA ALA A 177 -0.87 0.54 9.13
C ALA A 177 -1.15 2.02 9.44
N ILE A 178 -2.33 2.51 9.06
CA ILE A 178 -2.77 3.90 9.31
C ILE A 178 -3.04 4.11 10.81
N GLY A 179 -3.71 3.16 11.46
CA GLY A 179 -4.03 3.23 12.88
C GLY A 179 -2.80 3.24 13.77
N ASP A 180 -1.83 2.37 13.51
CA ASP A 180 -0.56 2.32 14.25
C ASP A 180 0.22 3.64 14.07
N ALA A 181 0.27 4.18 12.85
CA ALA A 181 0.90 5.47 12.58
C ALA A 181 0.21 6.63 13.32
N PHE A 182 -1.13 6.62 13.33
CA PHE A 182 -1.94 7.56 14.11
C PHE A 182 -1.60 7.50 15.60
N GLU A 183 -1.55 6.31 16.20
CA GLU A 183 -1.24 6.16 17.62
C GLU A 183 0.21 6.59 17.94
N LEU A 184 1.17 6.35 17.05
CA LEU A 184 2.54 6.83 17.25
C LEU A 184 2.62 8.36 17.30
N ILE A 185 1.95 9.05 16.40
CA ILE A 185 1.92 10.52 16.39
C ILE A 185 1.13 11.04 17.59
N ARG A 186 -0.04 10.48 17.85
CA ARG A 186 -0.92 10.86 18.95
C ARG A 186 -0.23 10.83 20.32
N HIS A 187 0.65 9.81 20.51
CA HIS A 187 1.41 9.65 21.76
C HIS A 187 2.80 10.31 21.74
N GLY A 188 3.07 11.18 20.78
CA GLY A 188 4.33 11.94 20.70
C GLY A 188 5.57 11.11 20.36
N ARG A 189 5.41 9.93 19.78
CA ARG A 189 6.50 9.03 19.37
C ARG A 189 6.96 9.27 17.93
N ALA A 190 6.21 10.04 17.16
CA ALA A 190 6.55 10.52 15.83
C ALA A 190 5.92 11.89 15.59
N ASN A 191 6.50 12.68 14.69
CA ASN A 191 5.92 13.93 14.20
C ASN A 191 5.34 13.78 12.80
N MET A 192 5.88 12.85 11.99
CA MET A 192 5.41 12.54 10.65
C MET A 192 5.49 11.03 10.38
N MET A 193 4.47 10.48 9.77
CA MET A 193 4.42 9.08 9.34
C MET A 193 3.86 8.95 7.93
N LEU A 194 4.54 8.18 7.08
CA LEU A 194 3.93 7.64 5.88
C LEU A 194 3.29 6.30 6.22
N ALA A 195 1.99 6.15 5.96
CA ALA A 195 1.24 4.96 6.35
C ALA A 195 0.29 4.52 5.24
N GLY A 196 0.27 3.23 4.96
CA GLY A 196 -0.59 2.66 3.94
C GLY A 196 -0.29 1.20 3.65
N ALA A 197 -0.82 0.71 2.55
CA ALA A 197 -0.60 -0.67 2.12
C ALA A 197 -0.64 -0.79 0.59
N GLY A 198 -0.07 -1.88 0.10
CA GLY A 198 -0.17 -2.26 -1.30
C GLY A 198 -0.17 -3.76 -1.47
N GLU A 199 -0.83 -4.22 -2.53
CA GLU A 199 -0.91 -5.63 -2.87
C GLU A 199 -0.83 -5.85 -4.38
N SER A 200 -0.26 -6.98 -4.77
CA SER A 200 -0.26 -7.47 -6.14
C SER A 200 -0.22 -8.99 -6.14
N LEU A 201 -1.27 -9.61 -6.69
CA LEU A 201 -1.39 -11.06 -6.85
C LEU A 201 -1.84 -11.34 -8.28
N ARG A 202 -0.92 -11.74 -9.14
CA ARG A 202 -1.15 -11.94 -10.57
C ARG A 202 -0.82 -13.35 -11.04
N SER A 203 0.16 -14.01 -10.39
CA SER A 203 0.57 -15.36 -10.75
C SER A 203 -0.56 -16.36 -10.49
N ASP A 204 -0.61 -17.41 -11.30
CA ASP A 204 -1.65 -18.42 -11.16
C ASP A 204 -1.57 -19.13 -9.81
N SER A 205 -0.36 -19.38 -9.28
CA SER A 205 -0.18 -19.98 -7.97
C SER A 205 -0.67 -19.09 -6.83
N ALA A 206 -0.42 -17.77 -6.89
CA ALA A 206 -0.90 -16.84 -5.86
C ALA A 206 -2.43 -16.71 -5.89
N VAL A 207 -3.01 -16.60 -7.09
CA VAL A 207 -4.46 -16.55 -7.27
C VAL A 207 -5.12 -17.87 -6.84
N TRP A 208 -4.55 -19.00 -7.22
CA TRP A 208 -5.07 -20.33 -6.87
C TRP A 208 -5.20 -20.51 -5.36
N ASN A 209 -4.24 -20.04 -4.58
CA ASN A 209 -4.29 -20.13 -3.11
C ASN A 209 -5.53 -19.45 -2.49
N ILE A 210 -6.09 -18.45 -3.17
CA ILE A 210 -7.31 -17.74 -2.72
C ILE A 210 -8.55 -18.36 -3.39
N ASP A 211 -8.43 -18.75 -4.66
CA ASP A 211 -9.55 -19.33 -5.43
C ASP A 211 -10.09 -20.61 -4.80
N VAL A 212 -9.21 -21.46 -4.25
CA VAL A 212 -9.60 -22.71 -3.56
C VAL A 212 -10.49 -22.49 -2.33
N LEU A 213 -10.52 -21.28 -1.78
CA LEU A 213 -11.42 -20.93 -0.69
C LEU A 213 -12.88 -20.77 -1.16
N GLY A 214 -13.11 -20.71 -2.47
CA GLY A 214 -14.45 -20.51 -3.05
C GLY A 214 -15.05 -19.14 -2.75
N ALA A 215 -14.21 -18.15 -2.45
CA ALA A 215 -14.62 -16.80 -2.06
C ALA A 215 -14.54 -15.78 -3.21
N LEU A 216 -13.87 -16.12 -4.31
CA LEU A 216 -13.74 -15.25 -5.48
C LEU A 216 -14.93 -15.40 -6.43
N ALA A 217 -15.29 -14.28 -7.08
CA ALA A 217 -16.33 -14.27 -8.11
C ALA A 217 -15.93 -15.12 -9.31
N SER A 218 -16.76 -16.13 -9.66
CA SER A 218 -16.45 -17.09 -10.73
C SER A 218 -17.08 -16.69 -12.03
N GLU A 219 -18.39 -16.80 -12.16
CA GLU A 219 -19.13 -16.54 -13.39
C GLU A 219 -20.28 -15.57 -13.12
N GLN A 220 -20.43 -14.61 -14.03
CA GLN A 220 -21.55 -13.68 -14.09
C GLN A 220 -21.85 -13.37 -15.54
N GLU A 221 -23.12 -13.35 -15.91
CA GLU A 221 -23.54 -12.95 -17.25
C GLU A 221 -23.17 -11.49 -17.55
N GLU A 222 -23.29 -10.64 -16.53
CA GLU A 222 -22.96 -9.23 -16.60
C GLU A 222 -21.73 -8.92 -15.74
N ILE A 223 -20.68 -8.39 -16.33
CA ILE A 223 -19.46 -8.02 -15.64
C ILE A 223 -19.72 -7.05 -14.47
N THR A 224 -20.69 -6.15 -14.61
CA THR A 224 -21.08 -5.18 -13.57
C THR A 224 -21.56 -5.84 -12.27
N ARG A 225 -21.92 -7.13 -12.34
CA ARG A 225 -22.39 -7.92 -11.20
C ARG A 225 -21.30 -8.81 -10.57
N ALA A 226 -20.11 -8.83 -11.12
CA ALA A 226 -19.04 -9.67 -10.59
C ALA A 226 -18.65 -9.24 -9.14
N CYS A 227 -18.76 -7.95 -8.83
CA CYS A 227 -18.57 -7.42 -7.48
C CYS A 227 -19.82 -6.62 -7.07
N CYS A 228 -20.73 -7.26 -6.35
CA CYS A 228 -21.99 -6.64 -5.91
C CYS A 228 -22.23 -6.91 -4.41
N PRO A 229 -21.45 -6.24 -3.51
CA PRO A 229 -21.56 -6.44 -2.07
C PRO A 229 -22.99 -6.14 -1.58
N PHE A 230 -23.42 -6.91 -0.57
CA PHE A 230 -24.78 -6.87 0.01
C PHE A 230 -25.93 -7.32 -0.92
N SER A 231 -25.66 -7.59 -2.20
CA SER A 231 -26.67 -8.12 -3.13
C SER A 231 -27.07 -9.56 -2.76
N LEU A 232 -28.33 -9.91 -3.02
CA LEU A 232 -28.80 -11.29 -2.92
C LEU A 232 -28.07 -12.20 -3.96
N HIS A 233 -27.66 -11.64 -5.08
CA HIS A 233 -27.00 -12.34 -6.19
C HIS A 233 -25.45 -12.28 -6.12
N ARG A 234 -24.87 -11.86 -5.00
CA ARG A 234 -23.42 -11.89 -4.85
C ARG A 234 -22.89 -13.31 -4.91
N ASN A 235 -21.76 -13.52 -5.59
CA ASN A 235 -21.12 -14.83 -5.66
C ASN A 235 -19.62 -14.82 -5.37
N GLY A 236 -19.14 -13.81 -4.67
CA GLY A 236 -17.76 -13.66 -4.27
C GLY A 236 -17.25 -12.23 -4.41
N PHE A 237 -15.96 -12.03 -4.18
CA PHE A 237 -15.28 -10.76 -4.41
C PHE A 237 -14.32 -10.86 -5.59
N VAL A 238 -13.88 -9.70 -6.10
CA VAL A 238 -12.92 -9.59 -7.18
C VAL A 238 -11.55 -9.26 -6.60
N LEU A 239 -10.56 -10.11 -6.88
CA LEU A 239 -9.17 -9.89 -6.50
C LEU A 239 -8.59 -8.75 -7.34
N SER A 240 -7.92 -7.79 -6.67
CA SER A 240 -7.35 -6.62 -7.32
C SER A 240 -5.96 -6.32 -6.77
N GLU A 241 -5.09 -5.78 -7.61
CA GLU A 241 -3.87 -5.13 -7.18
C GLU A 241 -4.10 -3.64 -6.95
N GLY A 242 -3.22 -3.01 -6.20
CA GLY A 242 -3.24 -1.57 -5.94
C GLY A 242 -2.45 -1.20 -4.70
N ALA A 243 -2.33 0.10 -4.48
CA ALA A 243 -1.71 0.66 -3.29
C ALA A 243 -2.31 2.02 -2.96
N ALA A 244 -2.36 2.33 -1.66
CA ALA A 244 -2.70 3.67 -1.17
C ALA A 244 -1.84 4.01 0.05
N VAL A 245 -1.41 5.28 0.13
CA VAL A 245 -0.56 5.81 1.20
C VAL A 245 -1.05 7.18 1.62
N LEU A 246 -1.03 7.44 2.92
CA LEU A 246 -1.28 8.73 3.53
C LEU A 246 0.02 9.31 4.11
N CYS A 247 0.18 10.62 4.04
CA CYS A 247 1.13 11.37 4.86
C CYS A 247 0.38 11.91 6.08
N LEU A 248 0.75 11.46 7.26
CA LEU A 248 0.18 11.84 8.53
C LEU A 248 1.17 12.71 9.29
N GLU A 249 0.69 13.80 9.88
CA GLU A 249 1.54 14.72 10.65
C GLU A 249 0.85 15.11 11.96
N GLU A 250 1.68 15.43 12.97
CA GLU A 250 1.21 16.12 14.15
C GLU A 250 0.67 17.51 13.73
N ARG A 251 -0.53 17.86 14.21
CA ARG A 251 -1.27 19.01 13.71
C ARG A 251 -0.53 20.33 13.85
N GLU A 252 0.04 20.61 15.02
CA GLU A 252 0.70 21.90 15.29
C GLU A 252 1.99 22.03 14.46
N SER A 253 2.72 20.93 14.29
CA SER A 253 3.89 20.84 13.42
C SER A 253 3.52 21.07 11.95
N ALA A 254 2.40 20.49 11.49
CA ALA A 254 1.89 20.68 10.14
C ALA A 254 1.50 22.16 9.90
N ILE A 255 0.82 22.79 10.86
CA ILE A 255 0.48 24.22 10.81
C ILE A 255 1.74 25.09 10.79
N ALA A 256 2.71 24.80 11.66
CA ALA A 256 3.95 25.60 11.77
C ALA A 256 4.76 25.60 10.46
N ARG A 257 4.74 24.52 9.68
CA ARG A 257 5.40 24.46 8.37
C ARG A 257 4.53 24.99 7.21
N GLY A 258 3.29 25.39 7.47
CA GLY A 258 2.39 25.89 6.47
C GLY A 258 1.72 24.80 5.58
N ALA A 259 1.60 23.58 6.11
CA ALA A 259 0.97 22.46 5.38
C ALA A 259 -0.50 22.71 5.11
N THR A 260 -0.98 22.25 3.95
CA THR A 260 -2.42 22.13 3.69
C THR A 260 -2.97 20.91 4.44
N ILE A 261 -3.85 21.13 5.40
CA ILE A 261 -4.52 20.06 6.13
C ILE A 261 -5.75 19.61 5.31
N LEU A 262 -5.77 18.34 4.92
CA LEU A 262 -6.82 17.74 4.11
C LEU A 262 -7.93 17.12 4.99
N GLY A 263 -7.57 16.71 6.19
CA GLY A 263 -8.50 16.11 7.15
C GLY A 263 -7.79 15.76 8.45
N GLU A 264 -8.53 15.29 9.44
CA GLU A 264 -8.02 14.85 10.74
C GLU A 264 -8.47 13.43 11.03
N ILE A 265 -7.59 12.59 11.53
CA ILE A 265 -7.93 11.26 12.03
C ILE A 265 -8.36 11.41 13.49
N LEU A 266 -9.63 11.09 13.76
CA LEU A 266 -10.23 11.28 15.08
C LEU A 266 -10.08 10.06 15.98
N GLY A 267 -9.94 8.87 15.39
CA GLY A 267 -9.83 7.63 16.15
C GLY A 267 -9.54 6.43 15.26
N TYR A 268 -9.16 5.35 15.93
CA TYR A 268 -8.85 4.04 15.38
C TYR A 268 -9.32 2.96 16.34
N GLY A 269 -9.94 1.88 15.84
CA GLY A 269 -10.43 0.77 16.62
C GLY A 269 -10.53 -0.53 15.83
#